data_bea121ed7cf935d7ec8ba5f8ed20c46b
#
_entry.id   bea121ed7cf935d7ec8ba5f8ed20c46b
#
_cell.length_a   1.000
_cell.length_b   1.000
_cell.length_c   1.000
_cell.angle_alpha   90.00
_cell.angle_beta   90.00
_cell.angle_gamma   90.00
#
_symmetry.space_group_name_H-M   'P 1'
#
loop_
_entity.id
_entity.type
_entity.pdbx_description
1 polymer ?
#
loop_
_entity_poly.entity_id
_entity_poly.type
_entity_poly.pdbx_seq_one_letter_code
_entity_poly.pdbx_strand_id
1 'polypeptide(L)'
;MRLFLLRHGIAEPGTSHLRDFDRALTPEGRAELDSIGRALRRLDVAPRLVLTSPLVRARQTAELVAPVLGATVELADELSSGATFDQFLSLVRRFTAEDALMLVGHEPDFSEAAAEWIGANGDALVVKKAGLIRIDLDDRHPGAHGRLRWLLTPRQLRLIGAGAELPIDSDDERGEA
;
A
#
# COMPACT_ATOMS: atom_id res chain seq x y z
N MET A 1 2.04 -11.74 10.68
CA MET A 1 1.11 -10.67 10.25
C MET A 1 1.34 -10.32 8.78
N ARG A 2 0.28 -10.12 7.99
CA ARG A 2 0.36 -9.62 6.61
C ARG A 2 0.29 -8.09 6.63
N LEU A 3 1.33 -7.42 6.20
CA LEU A 3 1.36 -5.96 6.09
C LEU A 3 1.16 -5.55 4.63
N PHE A 4 0.19 -4.67 4.39
CA PHE A 4 -0.10 -4.09 3.08
C PHE A 4 0.22 -2.60 3.10
N LEU A 5 1.04 -2.14 2.15
CA LEU A 5 1.35 -0.71 1.96
C LEU A 5 0.73 -0.26 0.64
N LEU A 6 -0.33 0.52 0.71
CA LEU A 6 -1.03 1.10 -0.44
C LEU A 6 -0.66 2.57 -0.57
N ARG A 7 0.11 2.94 -1.59
CA ARG A 7 0.35 4.35 -1.87
C ARG A 7 -0.94 5.03 -2.33
N HIS A 8 -1.20 6.26 -1.87
CA HIS A 8 -2.37 7.02 -2.29
C HIS A 8 -2.52 7.09 -3.82
N GLY A 9 -3.76 7.22 -4.30
CA GLY A 9 -4.09 7.36 -5.71
C GLY A 9 -3.61 8.66 -6.35
N ILE A 10 -3.94 8.85 -7.63
CA ILE A 10 -3.61 10.08 -8.37
C ILE A 10 -4.36 11.25 -7.71
N ALA A 11 -3.60 12.27 -7.30
CA ALA A 11 -4.10 13.47 -6.65
C ALA A 11 -3.85 14.70 -7.51
N GLU A 12 -4.62 15.75 -7.25
CA GLU A 12 -4.47 17.07 -7.87
C GLU A 12 -3.03 17.57 -7.81
N PRO A 13 -2.53 18.27 -8.83
CA PRO A 13 -1.20 18.84 -8.80
C PRO A 13 -1.06 19.88 -7.68
N GLY A 14 0.13 19.97 -7.10
CA GLY A 14 0.45 21.07 -6.17
C GLY A 14 0.41 22.42 -6.90
N THR A 15 -0.20 23.39 -6.24
CA THR A 15 -0.23 24.79 -6.72
C THR A 15 0.17 25.72 -5.59
N SER A 16 0.53 26.97 -5.90
CA SER A 16 0.85 27.98 -4.89
C SER A 16 -0.32 28.35 -3.97
N HIS A 17 -1.54 28.01 -4.36
CA HIS A 17 -2.77 28.34 -3.63
C HIS A 17 -3.36 27.15 -2.87
N LEU A 18 -2.87 25.93 -3.10
CA LEU A 18 -3.37 24.72 -2.46
C LEU A 18 -2.26 24.09 -1.61
N ARG A 19 -2.49 24.00 -0.29
CA ARG A 19 -1.54 23.32 0.61
C ARG A 19 -1.42 21.85 0.20
N ASP A 20 -0.22 21.28 0.26
CA ASP A 20 0.00 19.88 -0.09
C ASP A 20 -0.91 18.93 0.71
N PHE A 21 -1.18 19.27 1.95
CA PHE A 21 -2.10 18.54 2.83
C PHE A 21 -3.51 18.39 2.22
N ASP A 22 -4.03 19.43 1.57
CA ASP A 22 -5.41 19.53 1.09
C ASP A 22 -5.62 18.98 -0.32
N ARG A 23 -4.56 18.54 -1.00
CA ARG A 23 -4.65 17.97 -2.36
C ARG A 23 -5.53 16.73 -2.37
N ALA A 24 -6.68 16.82 -3.02
CA ALA A 24 -7.63 15.72 -3.17
C ALA A 24 -7.23 14.75 -4.30
N LEU A 25 -7.85 13.59 -4.34
CA LEU A 25 -7.76 12.69 -5.51
C LEU A 25 -8.43 13.33 -6.72
N THR A 26 -7.83 13.14 -7.90
CA THR A 26 -8.47 13.50 -9.17
C THR A 26 -9.65 12.54 -9.47
N PRO A 27 -10.57 12.92 -10.38
CA PRO A 27 -11.61 12.00 -10.86
C PRO A 27 -11.03 10.67 -11.41
N GLU A 28 -9.92 10.75 -12.16
CA GLU A 28 -9.21 9.58 -12.69
C GLU A 28 -8.64 8.72 -11.58
N GLY A 29 -8.05 9.35 -10.53
CA GLY A 29 -7.53 8.64 -9.37
C GLY A 29 -8.62 7.87 -8.61
N ARG A 30 -9.81 8.46 -8.48
CA ARG A 30 -10.98 7.80 -7.88
C ARG A 30 -11.45 6.61 -8.73
N ALA A 31 -11.59 6.79 -10.03
CA ALA A 31 -12.01 5.72 -10.94
C ALA A 31 -10.98 4.56 -10.99
N GLU A 32 -9.69 4.87 -10.91
CA GLU A 32 -8.64 3.86 -10.81
C GLU A 32 -8.78 3.04 -9.52
N LEU A 33 -9.05 3.68 -8.38
CA LEU A 33 -9.20 3.01 -7.08
C LEU A 33 -10.42 2.08 -7.02
N ASP A 34 -11.50 2.36 -7.75
CA ASP A 34 -12.62 1.42 -7.89
C ASP A 34 -12.18 0.09 -8.53
N SER A 35 -11.35 0.18 -9.57
CA SER A 35 -10.79 -1.02 -10.22
C SER A 35 -9.82 -1.74 -9.30
N ILE A 36 -9.01 -1.01 -8.56
CA ILE A 36 -8.07 -1.56 -7.57
C ILE A 36 -8.83 -2.23 -6.43
N GLY A 37 -9.91 -1.66 -5.93
CA GLY A 37 -10.74 -2.30 -4.91
C GLY A 37 -11.20 -3.71 -5.32
N ARG A 38 -11.62 -3.89 -6.57
CA ARG A 38 -11.96 -5.22 -7.11
C ARG A 38 -10.74 -6.17 -7.13
N ALA A 39 -9.55 -5.63 -7.48
CA ALA A 39 -8.32 -6.41 -7.46
C ALA A 39 -7.96 -6.87 -6.05
N LEU A 40 -8.07 -5.98 -5.06
CA LEU A 40 -7.79 -6.30 -3.67
C LEU A 40 -8.62 -7.49 -3.18
N ARG A 41 -9.92 -7.53 -3.51
CA ARG A 41 -10.80 -8.67 -3.18
C ARG A 41 -10.34 -9.96 -3.86
N ARG A 42 -9.94 -9.92 -5.14
CA ARG A 42 -9.47 -11.09 -5.89
C ARG A 42 -8.13 -11.63 -5.36
N LEU A 43 -7.31 -10.75 -4.81
CA LEU A 43 -6.03 -11.08 -4.18
C LEU A 43 -6.17 -11.54 -2.72
N ASP A 44 -7.40 -11.69 -2.22
CA ASP A 44 -7.69 -12.02 -0.82
C ASP A 44 -6.99 -11.06 0.16
N VAL A 45 -6.96 -9.77 -0.20
CA VAL A 45 -6.51 -8.70 0.69
C VAL A 45 -7.65 -8.37 1.64
N ALA A 46 -7.57 -8.89 2.86
CA ALA A 46 -8.64 -8.81 3.85
C ALA A 46 -8.13 -8.30 5.22
N PRO A 47 -7.63 -7.04 5.30
CA PRO A 47 -7.38 -6.43 6.59
C PRO A 47 -8.70 -6.06 7.26
N ARG A 48 -8.76 -6.12 8.58
CA ARG A 48 -9.89 -5.56 9.34
C ARG A 48 -9.76 -4.05 9.55
N LEU A 49 -8.53 -3.56 9.51
CA LEU A 49 -8.18 -2.18 9.78
C LEU A 49 -7.29 -1.61 8.67
N VAL A 50 -7.65 -0.41 8.22
CA VAL A 50 -6.87 0.43 7.32
C VAL A 50 -6.44 1.67 8.07
N LEU A 51 -5.15 1.81 8.36
CA LEU A 51 -4.58 3.03 8.92
C LEU A 51 -4.17 3.94 7.77
N THR A 52 -4.49 5.22 7.86
CA THR A 52 -4.20 6.17 6.78
C THR A 52 -3.58 7.47 7.27
N SER A 53 -2.67 8.01 6.47
CA SER A 53 -2.22 9.39 6.64
C SER A 53 -3.40 10.35 6.69
N PRO A 54 -3.33 11.43 7.50
CA PRO A 54 -4.36 12.46 7.56
C PRO A 54 -4.46 13.32 6.28
N LEU A 55 -3.46 13.27 5.38
CA LEU A 55 -3.47 14.03 4.13
C LEU A 55 -4.65 13.59 3.25
N VAL A 56 -5.37 14.57 2.69
CA VAL A 56 -6.67 14.36 2.02
C VAL A 56 -6.61 13.23 0.97
N ARG A 57 -5.60 13.17 0.13
CA ARG A 57 -5.44 12.14 -0.92
C ARG A 57 -5.31 10.72 -0.37
N ALA A 58 -4.61 10.56 0.77
CA ALA A 58 -4.43 9.26 1.40
C ALA A 58 -5.72 8.83 2.10
N ARG A 59 -6.33 9.73 2.87
CA ARG A 59 -7.62 9.49 3.51
C ARG A 59 -8.69 9.09 2.51
N GLN A 60 -8.84 9.83 1.40
CA GLN A 60 -9.79 9.50 0.34
C GLN A 60 -9.48 8.15 -0.34
N THR A 61 -8.20 7.78 -0.47
CA THR A 61 -7.80 6.45 -0.96
C THR A 61 -8.31 5.36 -0.01
N ALA A 62 -8.05 5.51 1.29
CA ALA A 62 -8.52 4.56 2.31
C ALA A 62 -10.06 4.47 2.35
N GLU A 63 -10.76 5.60 2.33
CA GLU A 63 -12.23 5.67 2.33
C GLU A 63 -12.87 4.99 1.11
N LEU A 64 -12.17 4.93 -0.04
CA LEU A 64 -12.65 4.24 -1.23
C LEU A 64 -12.40 2.73 -1.18
N VAL A 65 -11.24 2.28 -0.65
CA VAL A 65 -10.90 0.86 -0.68
C VAL A 65 -11.41 0.09 0.54
N ALA A 66 -11.48 0.69 1.71
CA ALA A 66 -11.86 0.00 2.94
C ALA A 66 -13.26 -0.61 2.91
N PRO A 67 -14.32 0.06 2.40
CA PRO A 67 -15.65 -0.54 2.29
C PRO A 67 -15.69 -1.78 1.42
N VAL A 68 -14.87 -1.82 0.35
CA VAL A 68 -14.76 -2.98 -0.55
C VAL A 68 -14.15 -4.18 0.17
N LEU A 69 -13.30 -3.93 1.17
CA LEU A 69 -12.62 -4.94 1.98
C LEU A 69 -13.40 -5.31 3.26
N GLY A 70 -14.46 -4.58 3.59
CA GLY A 70 -15.16 -4.72 4.87
C GLY A 70 -14.32 -4.25 6.07
N ALA A 71 -13.38 -3.33 5.83
CA ALA A 71 -12.45 -2.82 6.84
C ALA A 71 -12.91 -1.48 7.41
N THR A 72 -12.48 -1.17 8.65
CA THR A 72 -12.59 0.15 9.25
C THR A 72 -11.40 1.03 8.86
N VAL A 73 -11.58 2.36 8.88
CA VAL A 73 -10.52 3.33 8.60
C VAL A 73 -10.21 4.12 9.85
N GLU A 74 -8.92 4.23 10.20
CA GLU A 74 -8.44 5.10 11.27
C GLU A 74 -7.30 5.99 10.76
N LEU A 75 -7.26 7.23 11.25
CA LEU A 75 -6.18 8.16 10.96
C LEU A 75 -4.95 7.83 11.82
N ALA A 76 -3.77 7.91 11.22
CA ALA A 76 -2.49 7.75 11.91
C ALA A 76 -1.53 8.84 11.44
N ASP A 77 -1.20 9.75 12.34
CA ASP A 77 -0.30 10.89 12.06
C ASP A 77 1.11 10.42 11.69
N GLU A 78 1.50 9.24 12.17
CA GLU A 78 2.76 8.56 11.85
C GLU A 78 2.89 8.21 10.36
N LEU A 79 1.78 8.24 9.60
CA LEU A 79 1.77 8.02 8.14
C LEU A 79 1.78 9.32 7.34
N SER A 80 1.96 10.48 7.99
CA SER A 80 2.15 11.76 7.28
C SER A 80 3.41 11.72 6.43
N SER A 81 3.42 12.50 5.34
CA SER A 81 4.59 12.56 4.44
C SER A 81 5.87 12.95 5.20
N GLY A 82 6.95 12.22 4.95
CA GLY A 82 8.23 12.34 5.67
C GLY A 82 8.31 11.41 6.91
N ALA A 83 7.47 10.39 6.98
CA ALA A 83 7.48 9.41 8.06
C ALA A 83 8.76 8.56 8.03
N THR A 84 9.36 8.34 9.20
CA THR A 84 10.55 7.50 9.35
C THR A 84 10.19 6.04 9.57
N PHE A 85 11.14 5.12 9.32
CA PHE A 85 10.94 3.70 9.61
C PHE A 85 10.55 3.44 11.08
N ASP A 86 11.15 4.16 12.03
CA ASP A 86 10.83 4.01 13.47
C ASP A 86 9.36 4.36 13.76
N GLN A 87 8.80 5.36 13.07
CA GLN A 87 7.38 5.70 13.19
C GLN A 87 6.49 4.58 12.62
N PHE A 88 6.82 4.03 11.45
CA PHE A 88 6.13 2.86 10.90
C PHE A 88 6.21 1.65 11.83
N LEU A 89 7.39 1.36 12.35
CA LEU A 89 7.60 0.24 13.24
C LEU A 89 6.82 0.40 14.57
N SER A 90 6.85 1.60 15.14
CA SER A 90 6.06 1.93 16.34
C SER A 90 4.57 1.75 16.10
N LEU A 91 4.07 2.22 14.94
CA LEU A 91 2.68 2.08 14.54
C LEU A 91 2.30 0.61 14.42
N VAL A 92 3.04 -0.18 13.64
CA VAL A 92 2.76 -1.60 13.38
C VAL A 92 2.79 -2.43 14.67
N ARG A 93 3.69 -2.13 15.59
CA ARG A 93 3.79 -2.82 16.89
C ARG A 93 2.53 -2.72 17.75
N ARG A 94 1.73 -1.68 17.58
CA ARG A 94 0.45 -1.53 18.31
C ARG A 94 -0.64 -2.50 17.83
N PHE A 95 -0.46 -3.09 16.64
CA PHE A 95 -1.47 -3.91 15.97
C PHE A 95 -0.99 -5.34 15.69
N THR A 96 -0.05 -5.86 16.49
CA THR A 96 0.51 -7.21 16.30
C THR A 96 -0.50 -8.34 16.54
N ALA A 97 -1.65 -8.05 17.15
CA ALA A 97 -2.74 -9.00 17.28
C ALA A 97 -3.56 -9.17 15.98
N GLU A 98 -3.37 -8.31 15.00
CA GLU A 98 -4.06 -8.38 13.71
C GLU A 98 -3.34 -9.33 12.76
N ASP A 99 -4.09 -10.23 12.11
CA ASP A 99 -3.54 -11.13 11.07
C ASP A 99 -3.11 -10.37 9.81
N ALA A 100 -3.79 -9.25 9.54
CA ALA A 100 -3.55 -8.39 8.38
C ALA A 100 -3.82 -6.92 8.71
N LEU A 101 -2.90 -6.04 8.33
CA LEU A 101 -2.98 -4.58 8.49
C LEU A 101 -2.70 -3.92 7.15
N MET A 102 -3.47 -2.88 6.80
CA MET A 102 -3.19 -2.04 5.65
C MET A 102 -2.81 -0.63 6.10
N LEU A 103 -1.73 -0.10 5.54
CA LEU A 103 -1.32 1.29 5.69
C LEU A 103 -1.53 2.01 4.36
N VAL A 104 -2.08 3.23 4.42
CA VAL A 104 -2.24 4.11 3.24
C VAL A 104 -1.43 5.38 3.46
N GLY A 105 -0.47 5.64 2.56
CA GLY A 105 0.49 6.73 2.75
C GLY A 105 1.20 7.16 1.47
N HIS A 106 2.47 7.53 1.60
CA HIS A 106 3.20 8.35 0.65
C HIS A 106 4.52 7.71 0.21
N GLU A 107 5.11 8.27 -0.85
CA GLU A 107 6.49 8.08 -1.27
C GLU A 107 7.30 9.35 -0.93
N PRO A 108 8.60 9.16 -0.59
CA PRO A 108 9.39 7.90 -0.62
C PRO A 108 9.20 7.01 0.62
N ASP A 109 8.43 7.43 1.60
CA ASP A 109 8.32 6.80 2.91
C ASP A 109 8.00 5.29 2.83
N PHE A 110 7.13 4.88 1.89
CA PHE A 110 6.75 3.48 1.72
C PHE A 110 7.84 2.62 1.08
N SER A 111 8.56 3.12 0.08
CA SER A 111 9.69 2.38 -0.48
C SER A 111 10.83 2.24 0.53
N GLU A 112 11.13 3.28 1.29
CA GLU A 112 12.14 3.27 2.34
C GLU A 112 11.77 2.30 3.47
N ALA A 113 10.55 2.40 4.01
CA ALA A 113 10.11 1.51 5.07
C ALA A 113 10.03 0.04 4.62
N ALA A 114 9.55 -0.22 3.40
CA ALA A 114 9.51 -1.56 2.85
C ALA A 114 10.91 -2.14 2.67
N ALA A 115 11.86 -1.34 2.19
CA ALA A 115 13.26 -1.74 2.02
C ALA A 115 13.90 -2.11 3.37
N GLU A 116 13.69 -1.30 4.41
CA GLU A 116 14.17 -1.59 5.76
C GLU A 116 13.62 -2.93 6.28
N TRP A 117 12.31 -3.18 6.12
CA TRP A 117 11.73 -4.47 6.52
C TRP A 117 12.31 -5.67 5.79
N ILE A 118 12.66 -5.54 4.51
CA ILE A 118 13.19 -6.68 3.72
C ILE A 118 14.72 -6.74 3.66
N GLY A 119 15.41 -5.80 4.33
CA GLY A 119 16.88 -5.73 4.31
C GLY A 119 17.46 -5.30 2.97
N ALA A 120 16.76 -4.44 2.23
CA ALA A 120 17.18 -3.88 0.94
C ALA A 120 17.50 -2.37 1.08
N ASN A 121 18.01 -1.74 0.02
CA ASN A 121 18.16 -0.30 -0.06
C ASN A 121 16.84 0.37 -0.49
N GLY A 122 16.56 1.59 0.02
CA GLY A 122 15.31 2.31 -0.25
C GLY A 122 15.06 2.60 -1.74
N ASP A 123 16.12 2.80 -2.52
CA ASP A 123 16.07 3.02 -3.98
C ASP A 123 15.85 1.73 -4.81
N ALA A 124 15.89 0.56 -4.16
CA ALA A 124 15.62 -0.73 -4.82
C ALA A 124 14.13 -0.96 -5.14
N LEU A 125 13.23 -0.19 -4.52
CA LEU A 125 11.79 -0.33 -4.69
C LEU A 125 11.18 0.93 -5.30
N VAL A 126 10.26 0.74 -6.25
CA VAL A 126 9.50 1.84 -6.86
C VAL A 126 8.01 1.59 -6.68
N VAL A 127 7.38 2.35 -5.79
CA VAL A 127 5.94 2.25 -5.54
C VAL A 127 5.20 3.36 -6.26
N LYS A 128 4.50 3.04 -7.33
CA LYS A 128 3.69 4.01 -8.10
C LYS A 128 2.45 4.42 -7.31
N LYS A 129 1.87 5.62 -7.61
CA LYS A 129 0.56 6.03 -7.05
C LYS A 129 -0.45 4.90 -7.23
N ALA A 130 -1.22 4.59 -6.18
CA ALA A 130 -2.11 3.44 -6.13
C ALA A 130 -1.43 2.05 -6.29
N GLY A 131 -0.09 1.98 -6.19
CA GLY A 131 0.65 0.72 -6.12
C GLY A 131 0.56 0.11 -4.73
N LEU A 132 0.69 -1.19 -4.65
CA LEU A 132 0.50 -1.98 -3.43
C LEU A 132 1.67 -2.92 -3.21
N ILE A 133 2.17 -2.93 -1.97
CA ILE A 133 3.17 -3.89 -1.49
C ILE A 133 2.52 -4.82 -0.47
N ARG A 134 2.88 -6.10 -0.49
CA ARG A 134 2.65 -7.03 0.62
C ARG A 134 3.97 -7.51 1.20
N ILE A 135 4.11 -7.36 2.52
CA ILE A 135 5.20 -7.89 3.32
C ILE A 135 4.60 -8.79 4.40
N ASP A 136 5.11 -10.01 4.55
CA ASP A 136 4.76 -10.86 5.67
C ASP A 136 5.80 -10.63 6.79
N LEU A 137 5.33 -10.13 7.93
CA LEU A 137 6.13 -9.85 9.12
C LEU A 137 6.02 -10.99 10.14
N ASP A 138 7.08 -11.21 10.93
CA ASP A 138 7.01 -12.08 12.10
C ASP A 138 6.17 -11.41 13.19
N ASP A 139 5.16 -12.10 13.70
CA ASP A 139 4.22 -11.57 14.70
C ASP A 139 4.91 -11.26 16.03
N ARG A 140 5.96 -12.01 16.35
CA ARG A 140 6.73 -11.85 17.61
C ARG A 140 7.77 -10.74 17.51
N HIS A 141 8.25 -10.45 16.31
CA HIS A 141 9.33 -9.49 16.04
C HIS A 141 9.03 -8.68 14.77
N PRO A 142 8.02 -7.79 14.78
CA PRO A 142 7.64 -7.02 13.59
C PRO A 142 8.72 -6.04 13.10
N GLY A 143 9.81 -5.87 13.85
CA GLY A 143 11.02 -5.16 13.44
C GLY A 143 12.13 -6.05 12.90
N ALA A 144 11.94 -7.39 12.94
CA ALA A 144 12.83 -8.31 12.24
C ALA A 144 12.54 -8.30 10.73
N HIS A 145 13.45 -8.88 9.94
CA HIS A 145 13.30 -8.93 8.48
C HIS A 145 11.98 -9.56 8.06
N GLY A 146 11.15 -8.76 7.39
CA GLY A 146 9.95 -9.19 6.70
C GLY A 146 10.28 -9.91 5.39
N ARG A 147 9.28 -10.55 4.80
CA ARG A 147 9.38 -11.20 3.49
C ARG A 147 8.52 -10.47 2.50
N LEU A 148 9.11 -9.83 1.49
CA LEU A 148 8.37 -9.30 0.36
C LEU A 148 7.65 -10.43 -0.36
N ARG A 149 6.33 -10.36 -0.43
CA ARG A 149 5.54 -11.35 -1.17
C ARG A 149 5.30 -10.89 -2.60
N TRP A 150 4.97 -9.63 -2.76
CA TRP A 150 4.79 -8.98 -4.07
C TRP A 150 4.72 -7.46 -3.94
N LEU A 151 5.05 -6.80 -5.04
CA LEU A 151 4.81 -5.38 -5.29
C LEU A 151 4.03 -5.29 -6.61
N LEU A 152 2.82 -4.75 -6.57
CA LEU A 152 1.94 -4.62 -7.72
C LEU A 152 1.79 -3.16 -8.14
N THR A 153 1.99 -2.92 -9.42
CA THR A 153 1.72 -1.62 -10.02
C THR A 153 0.21 -1.40 -10.21
N PRO A 154 -0.28 -0.16 -10.31
CA PRO A 154 -1.70 0.11 -10.58
C PRO A 154 -2.18 -0.54 -11.89
N ARG A 155 -1.30 -0.64 -12.92
CA ARG A 155 -1.63 -1.34 -14.15
C ARG A 155 -1.94 -2.82 -13.92
N GLN A 156 -1.10 -3.52 -13.15
CA GLN A 156 -1.32 -4.93 -12.80
C GLN A 156 -2.59 -5.09 -11.96
N LEU A 157 -2.79 -4.23 -10.97
CA LEU A 157 -3.99 -4.23 -10.14
C LEU A 157 -5.27 -4.02 -10.99
N ARG A 158 -5.26 -3.11 -11.96
CA ARG A 158 -6.41 -2.93 -12.87
C ARG A 158 -6.69 -4.18 -13.72
N LEU A 159 -5.67 -4.84 -14.23
CA LEU A 159 -5.82 -6.10 -14.98
C LEU A 159 -6.45 -7.19 -14.11
N ILE A 160 -5.94 -7.38 -12.90
CA ILE A 160 -6.51 -8.31 -11.91
C ILE A 160 -7.96 -7.93 -11.60
N GLY A 161 -8.24 -6.66 -11.35
CA GLY A 161 -9.59 -6.15 -11.06
C GLY A 161 -10.58 -6.36 -12.20
N ALA A 162 -10.12 -6.30 -13.44
CA ALA A 162 -10.91 -6.59 -14.64
C ALA A 162 -11.12 -8.10 -14.88
N GLY A 163 -10.42 -8.96 -14.16
CA GLY A 163 -10.46 -10.41 -14.37
C GLY A 163 -9.63 -10.89 -15.55
N ALA A 164 -8.74 -10.04 -16.06
CA ALA A 164 -7.78 -10.48 -17.07
C ALA A 164 -6.75 -11.41 -16.41
N GLU A 165 -6.41 -12.48 -17.11
CA GLU A 165 -5.26 -13.30 -16.75
C GLU A 165 -3.99 -12.44 -16.89
N LEU A 166 -3.12 -12.47 -15.88
CA LEU A 166 -1.81 -11.86 -16.02
C LEU A 166 -1.04 -12.68 -17.07
N PRO A 167 -0.29 -12.02 -17.99
CA PRO A 167 0.60 -12.76 -18.87
C PRO A 167 1.59 -13.54 -17.98
N ILE A 168 1.56 -14.84 -18.09
CA ILE A 168 2.57 -15.73 -17.48
C ILE A 168 3.83 -15.51 -18.30
N ASP A 169 4.90 -14.98 -17.70
CA ASP A 169 6.20 -15.02 -18.33
C ASP A 169 6.58 -16.48 -18.52
N SER A 170 6.66 -16.89 -19.77
CA SER A 170 6.99 -18.28 -20.17
C SER A 170 8.46 -18.67 -19.93
N ASP A 171 9.21 -17.86 -19.18
CA ASP A 171 10.63 -18.08 -18.92
C ASP A 171 10.92 -18.94 -17.68
N ASP A 172 9.88 -19.37 -16.93
CA ASP A 172 10.05 -20.15 -15.68
C ASP A 172 10.21 -21.68 -15.93
N GLU A 173 10.13 -22.14 -17.18
CA GLU A 173 10.32 -23.58 -17.49
C GLU A 173 11.78 -23.98 -17.84
N ARG A 174 12.77 -23.10 -17.65
CA ARG A 174 14.17 -23.41 -17.98
C ARG A 174 15.11 -23.44 -16.77
N GLY A 175 14.69 -24.06 -15.68
CA GLY A 175 15.45 -24.12 -14.45
C GLY A 175 15.55 -25.48 -13.74
N GLU A 176 15.25 -26.60 -14.41
CA GLU A 176 15.53 -27.92 -13.86
C GLU A 176 16.15 -28.83 -14.97
N ALA A 177 17.46 -28.78 -15.07
CA ALA A 177 18.30 -29.83 -15.69
C ALA A 177 19.63 -29.88 -14.98
#